data_36de96cffc1a93d2bfeed23370901905
#
_entry.id   36de96cffc1a93d2bfeed23370901905
#
_cell.length_a   1.000
_cell.length_b   1.000
_cell.length_c   1.000
_cell.angle_alpha   90.00
_cell.angle_beta   90.00
_cell.angle_gamma   90.00
#
_symmetry.space_group_name_H-M   'P 1'
#
loop_
_entity.id
_entity.type
_entity.pdbx_description
1 polymer ?
#
loop_
_entity_poly.entity_id
_entity_poly.type
_entity_poly.pdbx_seq_one_letter_code
_entity_poly.pdbx_strand_id
1 'polypeptide(L)'
;MAAIPILVAAQGLGALTTVVLAGLAAAGSFFDPGGMTARQSMLPEAAARAGWTLDHTNSVYEAAFNLAYITGPGIGGLLIATIGGVNTMWITAAAFGLSILTMAWLRLPGADRPDPDEQPDSVVFGVIEGLKFVWHNKVLRTLGLIDLSVTALYLPMESVLFPKYFTDRNEPRQLGWVLMALSIGGLVGALS
;
A
#
# COMPACT_ATOMS: atom_id res chain seq x y z
N MET A 1 6.55 7.27 3.04
CA MET A 1 6.01 7.34 1.66
C MET A 1 5.84 8.76 1.13
N ALA A 2 5.36 9.75 1.89
CA ALA A 2 5.16 11.13 1.40
C ALA A 2 6.43 11.84 0.88
N ALA A 3 7.61 11.47 1.34
CA ALA A 3 8.87 12.11 0.93
C ALA A 3 9.19 11.95 -0.56
N ILE A 4 8.87 10.80 -1.15
CA ILE A 4 9.18 10.51 -2.56
C ILE A 4 8.44 11.45 -3.51
N PRO A 5 7.09 11.58 -3.46
CA PRO A 5 6.38 12.49 -4.34
C PRO A 5 6.76 13.96 -4.10
N ILE A 6 7.06 14.36 -2.87
CA ILE A 6 7.49 15.73 -2.56
C ILE A 6 8.84 16.03 -3.24
N LEU A 7 9.82 15.14 -3.12
CA LEU A 7 11.14 15.34 -3.72
C LEU A 7 11.08 15.32 -5.25
N VAL A 8 10.33 14.40 -5.84
CA VAL A 8 10.13 14.34 -7.29
C VAL A 8 9.42 15.60 -7.80
N ALA A 9 8.39 16.07 -7.09
CA ALA A 9 7.67 17.28 -7.46
C ALA A 9 8.52 18.55 -7.34
N ALA A 10 9.34 18.65 -6.28
CA ALA A 10 10.16 19.84 -6.02
C ALA A 10 11.37 19.98 -6.96
N GLN A 11 12.00 18.89 -7.34
CA GLN A 11 13.24 18.90 -8.13
C GLN A 11 13.06 18.56 -9.62
N GLY A 12 11.89 18.05 -10.00
CA GLY A 12 11.63 17.51 -11.32
C GLY A 12 12.26 16.14 -11.54
N LEU A 13 11.67 15.37 -12.47
CA LEU A 13 12.08 13.99 -12.76
C LEU A 13 13.54 13.86 -13.27
N GLY A 14 14.09 14.93 -13.86
CA GLY A 14 15.44 14.93 -14.43
C GLY A 14 16.57 15.21 -13.44
N ALA A 15 16.27 15.72 -12.25
CA ALA A 15 17.28 16.10 -11.26
C ALA A 15 17.62 14.96 -10.27
N LEU A 16 16.76 13.94 -10.17
CA LEU A 16 16.96 12.81 -9.27
C LEU A 16 17.73 11.69 -10.00
N THR A 17 18.88 11.33 -9.46
CA THR A 17 19.61 10.16 -9.97
C THR A 17 18.87 8.87 -9.61
N THR A 18 19.02 7.85 -10.46
CA THR A 18 18.42 6.51 -10.22
C THR A 18 18.77 5.96 -8.83
N VAL A 19 19.99 6.25 -8.35
CA VAL A 19 20.46 5.81 -7.03
C VAL A 19 19.65 6.46 -5.90
N VAL A 20 19.37 7.76 -6.01
CA VAL A 20 18.55 8.48 -5.00
C VAL A 20 17.11 7.96 -5.00
N LEU A 21 16.53 7.75 -6.18
CA LEU A 21 15.18 7.17 -6.30
C LEU A 21 15.12 5.75 -5.71
N ALA A 22 16.11 4.91 -6.03
CA ALA A 22 16.19 3.56 -5.47
C ALA A 22 16.36 3.56 -3.93
N GLY A 23 17.20 4.46 -3.40
CA GLY A 23 17.38 4.63 -1.96
C GLY A 23 16.10 5.08 -1.25
N LEU A 24 15.37 6.06 -1.82
CA LEU A 24 14.10 6.52 -1.30
C LEU A 24 13.02 5.43 -1.37
N ALA A 25 12.97 4.67 -2.46
CA ALA A 25 12.03 3.56 -2.61
C ALA A 25 12.33 2.45 -1.58
N ALA A 26 13.59 2.09 -1.40
CA ALA A 26 14.01 1.11 -0.39
C ALA A 26 13.65 1.57 1.03
N ALA A 27 13.92 2.84 1.38
CA ALA A 27 13.53 3.40 2.66
C ALA A 27 12.01 3.41 2.85
N GLY A 28 11.26 3.78 1.81
CA GLY A 28 9.79 3.75 1.82
C GLY A 28 9.24 2.34 2.06
N SER A 29 9.75 1.36 1.35
CA SER A 29 9.35 -0.04 1.47
C SER A 29 9.67 -0.65 2.83
N PHE A 30 10.72 -0.17 3.50
CA PHE A 30 11.04 -0.61 4.87
C PHE A 30 9.98 -0.20 5.90
N PHE A 31 9.39 1.01 5.75
CA PHE A 31 8.38 1.51 6.67
C PHE A 31 6.93 1.13 6.31
N ASP A 32 6.69 0.63 5.11
CA ASP A 32 5.35 0.35 4.59
C ASP A 32 4.60 -0.75 5.37
N PRO A 33 5.21 -1.92 5.66
CA PRO A 33 4.55 -2.96 6.44
C PRO A 33 4.17 -2.50 7.84
N GLY A 34 5.04 -1.70 8.48
CA GLY A 34 4.76 -1.12 9.80
C GLY A 34 3.55 -0.19 9.78
N GLY A 35 3.41 0.62 8.74
CA GLY A 35 2.26 1.50 8.55
C GLY A 35 0.95 0.74 8.31
N MET A 36 0.99 -0.37 7.57
CA MET A 36 -0.17 -1.23 7.36
C MET A 36 -0.59 -1.92 8.65
N THR A 37 0.34 -2.52 9.36
CA THR A 37 0.08 -3.19 10.64
C THR A 37 -0.47 -2.23 11.68
N ALA A 38 0.10 -1.02 11.78
CA ALA A 38 -0.39 0.01 12.69
C ALA A 38 -1.85 0.44 12.38
N ARG A 39 -2.23 0.53 11.11
CA ARG A 39 -3.63 0.80 10.75
C ARG A 39 -4.56 -0.35 11.12
N GLN A 40 -4.15 -1.58 10.85
CA GLN A 40 -4.96 -2.76 11.17
C GLN A 40 -5.13 -2.95 12.69
N SER A 41 -4.10 -2.66 13.49
CA SER A 41 -4.19 -2.74 14.95
C SER A 41 -5.15 -1.70 15.56
N MET A 42 -5.46 -0.62 14.86
CA MET A 42 -6.44 0.39 15.29
C MET A 42 -7.89 0.00 14.98
N LEU A 43 -8.15 -0.98 14.12
CA LEU A 43 -9.51 -1.35 13.69
C LEU A 43 -10.41 -1.81 14.85
N PRO A 44 -9.95 -2.63 15.83
CA PRO A 44 -10.79 -3.04 16.95
C PRO A 44 -11.27 -1.86 17.81
N GLU A 45 -10.38 -0.91 18.09
CA GLU A 45 -10.72 0.28 18.87
C GLU A 45 -11.67 1.21 18.10
N ALA A 46 -11.44 1.37 16.79
CA ALA A 46 -12.32 2.13 15.91
C ALA A 46 -13.71 1.51 15.84
N ALA A 47 -13.82 0.18 15.76
CA ALA A 47 -15.05 -0.58 15.77
C ALA A 47 -15.83 -0.35 17.07
N ALA A 48 -15.15 -0.47 18.22
CA ALA A 48 -15.76 -0.28 19.54
C ALA A 48 -16.35 1.14 19.69
N ARG A 49 -15.63 2.17 19.20
CA ARG A 49 -16.12 3.57 19.26
C ARG A 49 -17.28 3.86 18.33
N ALA A 50 -17.29 3.22 17.16
CA ALA A 50 -18.37 3.37 16.20
C ALA A 50 -19.62 2.55 16.60
N GLY A 51 -19.52 1.68 17.59
CA GLY A 51 -20.57 0.71 17.94
C GLY A 51 -20.76 -0.35 16.85
N TRP A 52 -19.72 -0.62 16.07
CA TRP A 52 -19.72 -1.61 14.98
C TRP A 52 -19.09 -2.92 15.44
N THR A 53 -19.45 -3.99 14.74
CA THR A 53 -18.74 -5.28 14.88
C THR A 53 -17.38 -5.18 14.17
N LEU A 54 -16.41 -5.97 14.62
CA LEU A 54 -15.10 -6.04 13.99
C LEU A 54 -15.19 -6.49 12.53
N ASP A 55 -16.09 -7.45 12.24
CA ASP A 55 -16.32 -7.94 10.88
C ASP A 55 -16.84 -6.83 9.96
N HIS A 56 -17.79 -6.02 10.45
CA HIS A 56 -18.29 -4.89 9.67
C HIS A 56 -17.20 -3.84 9.42
N THR A 57 -16.39 -3.53 10.44
CA THR A 57 -15.28 -2.57 10.31
C THR A 57 -14.23 -3.07 9.32
N ASN A 58 -13.85 -4.35 9.38
CA ASN A 58 -12.95 -4.96 8.42
C ASN A 58 -13.53 -4.91 7.00
N SER A 59 -14.82 -5.22 6.83
CA SER A 59 -15.47 -5.16 5.51
C SER A 59 -15.46 -3.76 4.93
N VAL A 60 -15.71 -2.72 5.72
CA VAL A 60 -15.65 -1.32 5.27
C VAL A 60 -14.22 -0.92 4.93
N TYR A 61 -13.24 -1.32 5.73
CA TYR A 61 -11.82 -1.06 5.47
C TYR A 61 -11.39 -1.70 4.15
N GLU A 62 -11.69 -2.98 3.95
CA GLU A 62 -11.37 -3.71 2.72
C GLU A 62 -12.10 -3.13 1.50
N ALA A 63 -13.37 -2.76 1.64
CA ALA A 63 -14.12 -2.12 0.56
C ALA A 63 -13.48 -0.78 0.14
N ALA A 64 -13.07 0.05 1.11
CA ALA A 64 -12.39 1.31 0.83
C ALA A 64 -11.04 1.09 0.16
N PHE A 65 -10.26 0.11 0.62
CA PHE A 65 -8.98 -0.27 0.02
C PHE A 65 -9.15 -0.75 -1.42
N ASN A 66 -10.08 -1.68 -1.66
CA ASN A 66 -10.37 -2.20 -2.99
C ASN A 66 -10.88 -1.11 -3.94
N LEU A 67 -11.75 -0.21 -3.47
CA LEU A 67 -12.22 0.92 -4.26
C LEU A 67 -11.05 1.84 -4.68
N ALA A 68 -10.15 2.15 -3.76
CA ALA A 68 -8.96 2.94 -4.07
C ALA A 68 -8.03 2.21 -5.06
N TYR A 69 -7.87 0.90 -4.93
CA TYR A 69 -7.05 0.08 -5.82
C TYR A 69 -7.62 0.01 -7.23
N ILE A 70 -8.96 -0.10 -7.37
CA ILE A 70 -9.66 -0.12 -8.66
C ILE A 70 -9.59 1.25 -9.34
N THR A 71 -9.88 2.32 -8.60
CA THR A 71 -10.02 3.67 -9.19
C THR A 71 -8.68 4.40 -9.33
N GLY A 72 -7.72 4.10 -8.46
CA GLY A 72 -6.43 4.79 -8.36
C GLY A 72 -5.65 4.84 -9.68
N PRO A 73 -5.40 3.70 -10.36
CA PRO A 73 -4.67 3.70 -11.63
C PRO A 73 -5.35 4.53 -12.73
N GLY A 74 -6.68 4.46 -12.81
CA GLY A 74 -7.45 5.26 -13.78
C GLY A 74 -7.36 6.75 -13.50
N ILE A 75 -7.55 7.15 -12.26
CA ILE A 75 -7.43 8.55 -11.82
C ILE A 75 -5.98 9.03 -12.00
N GLY A 76 -5.00 8.23 -11.60
CA GLY A 76 -3.57 8.55 -11.76
C GLY A 76 -3.19 8.75 -13.23
N GLY A 77 -3.59 7.84 -14.10
CA GLY A 77 -3.35 7.97 -15.54
C GLY A 77 -4.02 9.21 -16.16
N LEU A 78 -5.25 9.52 -15.75
CA LEU A 78 -5.96 10.72 -16.18
C LEU A 78 -5.25 12.01 -15.71
N LEU A 79 -4.83 12.07 -14.45
CA LEU A 79 -4.10 13.21 -13.89
C LEU A 79 -2.78 13.42 -14.64
N ILE A 80 -2.00 12.36 -14.85
CA ILE A 80 -0.74 12.46 -15.61
C ILE A 80 -1.00 12.99 -17.02
N ALA A 81 -2.04 12.51 -17.69
CA ALA A 81 -2.38 12.93 -19.04
C ALA A 81 -2.88 14.39 -19.13
N THR A 82 -3.55 14.91 -18.09
CA THR A 82 -4.17 16.24 -18.11
C THR A 82 -3.28 17.34 -17.53
N ILE A 83 -2.60 17.08 -16.42
CA ILE A 83 -1.82 18.08 -15.69
C ILE A 83 -0.33 17.77 -15.62
N GLY A 84 0.09 16.62 -16.19
CA GLY A 84 1.48 16.16 -16.21
C GLY A 84 1.94 15.50 -14.92
N GLY A 85 3.06 14.76 -15.03
CA GLY A 85 3.54 13.91 -13.93
C GLY A 85 3.95 14.69 -12.67
N VAL A 86 4.62 15.86 -12.83
CA VAL A 86 5.07 16.68 -11.71
C VAL A 86 3.90 17.20 -10.88
N ASN A 87 2.85 17.72 -11.54
CA ASN A 87 1.67 18.22 -10.82
C ASN A 87 0.89 17.08 -10.15
N THR A 88 0.85 15.91 -10.78
CA THR A 88 0.26 14.71 -10.17
C THR A 88 1.00 14.32 -8.89
N MET A 89 2.33 14.45 -8.84
CA MET A 89 3.11 14.19 -7.63
C MET A 89 2.77 15.16 -6.49
N TRP A 90 2.50 16.44 -6.80
CA TRP A 90 2.03 17.40 -5.78
C TRP A 90 0.66 17.02 -5.22
N ILE A 91 -0.27 16.58 -6.07
CA ILE A 91 -1.59 16.06 -5.61
C ILE A 91 -1.40 14.84 -4.72
N THR A 92 -0.52 13.92 -5.10
CA THR A 92 -0.20 12.73 -4.30
C THR A 92 0.40 13.13 -2.94
N ALA A 93 1.33 14.09 -2.92
CA ALA A 93 1.92 14.61 -1.69
C ALA A 93 0.86 15.26 -0.78
N ALA A 94 -0.08 16.02 -1.34
CA ALA A 94 -1.18 16.62 -0.61
C ALA A 94 -2.13 15.56 -0.02
N ALA A 95 -2.43 14.48 -0.76
CA ALA A 95 -3.24 13.37 -0.28
C ALA A 95 -2.57 12.64 0.90
N PHE A 96 -1.24 12.43 0.86
CA PHE A 96 -0.48 11.92 2.00
C PHE A 96 -0.54 12.87 3.20
N GLY A 97 -0.38 14.18 2.97
CA GLY A 97 -0.51 15.21 4.02
C GLY A 97 -1.88 15.17 4.69
N LEU A 98 -2.95 15.06 3.91
CA LEU A 98 -4.30 14.92 4.42
C LEU A 98 -4.49 13.63 5.23
N SER A 99 -3.91 12.52 4.76
CA SER A 99 -3.92 11.25 5.49
C SER A 99 -3.21 11.36 6.85
N ILE A 100 -2.07 12.04 6.91
CA ILE A 100 -1.35 12.30 8.18
C ILE A 100 -2.19 13.15 9.11
N LEU A 101 -2.83 14.21 8.60
CA LEU A 101 -3.69 15.09 9.41
C LEU A 101 -4.90 14.34 9.96
N THR A 102 -5.57 13.52 9.16
CA THR A 102 -6.69 12.71 9.61
C THR A 102 -6.29 11.70 10.67
N MET A 103 -5.13 11.03 10.52
CA MET A 103 -4.60 10.12 11.53
C MET A 103 -4.19 10.86 12.82
N ALA A 104 -3.59 12.04 12.72
CA ALA A 104 -3.24 12.86 13.88
C ALA A 104 -4.47 13.36 14.64
N TRP A 105 -5.58 13.58 13.94
CA TRP A 105 -6.86 13.96 14.55
C TRP A 105 -7.56 12.76 15.21
N LEU A 106 -7.35 11.57 14.69
CA LEU A 106 -7.92 10.34 15.23
C LEU A 106 -7.12 9.90 16.47
N ARG A 107 -7.36 10.59 17.59
CA ARG A 107 -6.80 10.18 18.88
C ARG A 107 -7.59 8.99 19.41
N LEU A 108 -7.01 7.80 19.31
CA LEU A 108 -7.53 6.57 19.91
C LEU A 108 -6.76 6.30 21.22
N PRO A 109 -7.27 6.70 22.40
CA PRO A 109 -6.64 6.38 23.66
C PRO A 109 -6.74 4.87 23.88
N GLY A 110 -5.63 4.19 23.88
CA GLY A 110 -5.57 2.73 24.03
C GLY A 110 -4.90 1.99 22.87
N ALA A 111 -4.92 2.56 21.66
CA ALA A 111 -4.23 1.98 20.51
C ALA A 111 -2.69 2.01 20.64
N ASP A 112 -2.16 2.82 21.54
CA ASP A 112 -0.71 3.05 21.70
C ASP A 112 -0.05 2.19 22.79
N ARG A 113 -0.79 1.29 23.44
CA ARG A 113 -0.23 0.45 24.50
C ARG A 113 -0.40 -1.02 24.14
N PRO A 114 0.57 -1.62 23.47
CA PRO A 114 0.71 -3.08 23.49
C PRO A 114 0.86 -3.51 24.96
N ASP A 115 0.22 -4.61 25.31
CA ASP A 115 0.35 -5.16 26.65
C ASP A 115 1.85 -5.38 26.95
N PRO A 116 2.39 -4.85 28.06
CA PRO A 116 3.82 -4.99 28.38
C PRO A 116 4.30 -6.43 28.41
N ASP A 117 3.38 -7.37 28.70
CA ASP A 117 3.65 -8.80 28.76
C ASP A 117 3.66 -9.49 27.39
N GLU A 118 3.15 -8.82 26.32
CA GLU A 118 3.13 -9.35 24.95
C GLU A 118 4.25 -8.78 24.07
N GLN A 119 5.06 -7.85 24.59
CA GLN A 119 6.16 -7.30 23.81
C GLN A 119 7.35 -8.27 23.80
N PRO A 120 7.81 -8.70 22.61
CA PRO A 120 9.08 -9.43 22.54
C PRO A 120 10.22 -8.52 23.02
N ASP A 121 11.16 -9.07 23.81
CA ASP A 121 12.31 -8.35 24.37
C ASP A 121 13.15 -7.59 23.32
N SER A 122 12.96 -7.89 22.05
CA SER A 122 13.58 -7.23 20.92
C SER A 122 12.75 -7.44 19.64
N VAL A 123 12.66 -6.41 18.81
CA VAL A 123 12.00 -6.46 17.50
C VAL A 123 12.58 -7.61 16.64
N VAL A 124 13.89 -7.81 16.69
CA VAL A 124 14.56 -8.88 15.94
C VAL A 124 14.14 -10.25 16.46
N PHE A 125 14.01 -10.42 17.77
CA PHE A 125 13.56 -11.67 18.37
C PHE A 125 12.12 -11.98 17.97
N GLY A 126 11.21 -11.00 18.02
CA GLY A 126 9.83 -11.13 17.55
C GLY A 126 9.71 -11.53 16.08
N VAL A 127 10.54 -10.95 15.20
CA VAL A 127 10.58 -11.32 13.77
C VAL A 127 11.03 -12.77 13.59
N ILE A 128 12.07 -13.20 14.31
CA ILE A 128 12.58 -14.59 14.23
C ILE A 128 11.53 -15.57 14.76
N GLU A 129 10.87 -15.25 15.85
CA GLU A 129 9.83 -16.08 16.44
C GLU A 129 8.61 -16.20 15.51
N GLY A 130 8.15 -15.09 14.95
CA GLY A 130 7.09 -15.07 13.94
C GLY A 130 7.44 -15.90 12.70
N LEU A 131 8.69 -15.77 12.20
CA LEU A 131 9.16 -16.56 11.07
C LEU A 131 9.22 -18.06 11.38
N LYS A 132 9.70 -18.42 12.58
CA LYS A 132 9.67 -19.82 13.06
C LYS A 132 8.24 -20.35 13.14
N PHE A 133 7.30 -19.56 13.67
CA PHE A 133 5.91 -19.95 13.76
C PHE A 133 5.31 -20.27 12.39
N VAL A 134 5.48 -19.35 11.40
CA VAL A 134 5.03 -19.58 10.03
C VAL A 134 5.67 -20.83 9.42
N TRP A 135 6.98 -21.03 9.65
CA TRP A 135 7.70 -22.16 9.07
C TRP A 135 7.30 -23.52 9.68
N HIS A 136 6.98 -23.55 10.96
CA HIS A 136 6.51 -24.78 11.63
C HIS A 136 5.05 -25.10 11.34
N ASN A 137 4.24 -24.11 11.02
CA ASN A 137 2.85 -24.33 10.63
C ASN A 137 2.76 -24.67 9.13
N LYS A 138 2.46 -25.95 8.84
CA LYS A 138 2.41 -26.46 7.46
C LYS A 138 1.41 -25.68 6.57
N VAL A 139 0.26 -25.29 7.13
CA VAL A 139 -0.77 -24.55 6.39
C VAL A 139 -0.27 -23.16 6.05
N LEU A 140 0.21 -22.40 7.05
CA LEU A 140 0.73 -21.04 6.85
C LEU A 140 1.92 -21.02 5.89
N ARG A 141 2.85 -22.00 6.02
CA ARG A 141 3.98 -22.13 5.12
C ARG A 141 3.53 -22.39 3.68
N THR A 142 2.58 -23.29 3.47
CA THR A 142 2.09 -23.60 2.12
C THR A 142 1.37 -22.41 1.49
N LEU A 143 0.48 -21.76 2.25
CA LEU A 143 -0.20 -20.54 1.79
C LEU A 143 0.80 -19.42 1.49
N GLY A 144 1.78 -19.20 2.35
CA GLY A 144 2.80 -18.18 2.14
C GLY A 144 3.69 -18.47 0.92
N LEU A 145 4.03 -19.72 0.65
CA LEU A 145 4.79 -20.08 -0.55
C LEU A 145 3.97 -19.91 -1.84
N ILE A 146 2.69 -20.23 -1.80
CA ILE A 146 1.78 -20.00 -2.95
C ILE A 146 1.67 -18.49 -3.20
N ASP A 147 1.38 -17.70 -2.16
CA ASP A 147 1.26 -16.26 -2.26
C ASP A 147 2.55 -15.61 -2.76
N LEU A 148 3.69 -16.01 -2.23
CA LEU A 148 5.01 -15.55 -2.69
C LEU A 148 5.23 -15.87 -4.17
N SER A 149 4.86 -17.07 -4.62
CA SER A 149 5.04 -17.49 -6.02
C SER A 149 4.15 -16.68 -6.97
N VAL A 150 2.88 -16.49 -6.60
CA VAL A 150 1.94 -15.67 -7.37
C VAL A 150 2.41 -14.21 -7.42
N THR A 151 2.76 -13.66 -6.29
CA THR A 151 3.23 -12.25 -6.17
C THR A 151 4.52 -12.03 -6.94
N ALA A 152 5.47 -12.96 -6.89
CA ALA A 152 6.73 -12.87 -7.62
C ALA A 152 6.56 -12.87 -9.16
N LEU A 153 5.50 -13.48 -9.66
CA LEU A 153 5.17 -13.44 -11.09
C LEU A 153 4.32 -12.22 -11.46
N TYR A 154 3.32 -11.91 -10.63
CA TYR A 154 2.33 -10.88 -10.92
C TYR A 154 2.90 -9.46 -10.74
N LEU A 155 3.62 -9.21 -9.66
CA LEU A 155 4.11 -7.87 -9.31
C LEU A 155 5.05 -7.26 -10.37
N PRO A 156 6.03 -7.98 -10.94
CA PRO A 156 6.86 -7.45 -12.02
C PRO A 156 6.08 -7.18 -13.31
N MET A 157 5.05 -7.96 -13.58
CA MET A 157 4.19 -7.74 -14.75
C MET A 157 3.43 -6.42 -14.63
N GLU A 158 2.80 -6.18 -13.48
CA GLU A 158 2.01 -4.97 -13.21
C GLU A 158 2.89 -3.73 -13.04
N SER A 159 4.00 -3.83 -12.29
CA SER A 159 4.81 -2.68 -11.91
C SER A 159 5.91 -2.31 -12.90
N VAL A 160 6.34 -3.22 -13.76
CA VAL A 160 7.46 -3.02 -14.70
C VAL A 160 7.03 -3.22 -16.15
N LEU A 161 6.47 -4.39 -16.47
CA LEU A 161 6.20 -4.76 -17.87
C LEU A 161 5.11 -3.88 -18.50
N PHE A 162 3.96 -3.72 -17.83
CA PHE A 162 2.88 -2.90 -18.36
C PHE A 162 3.27 -1.42 -18.44
N PRO A 163 3.81 -0.77 -17.40
CA PRO A 163 4.26 0.61 -17.49
C PRO A 163 5.28 0.82 -18.62
N LYS A 164 6.27 -0.06 -18.75
CA LYS A 164 7.26 0.03 -19.82
C LYS A 164 6.61 -0.10 -21.19
N TYR A 165 5.78 -1.11 -21.41
CA TYR A 165 5.11 -1.35 -22.69
C TYR A 165 4.29 -0.16 -23.17
N PHE A 166 3.50 0.45 -22.27
CA PHE A 166 2.67 1.60 -22.62
C PHE A 166 3.46 2.91 -22.70
N THR A 167 4.55 3.04 -21.94
CA THR A 167 5.45 4.20 -22.04
C THR A 167 6.19 4.21 -23.37
N ASP A 168 6.72 3.08 -23.81
CA ASP A 168 7.41 2.94 -25.10
C ASP A 168 6.49 3.26 -26.30
N ARG A 169 5.16 3.18 -26.10
CA ARG A 169 4.14 3.52 -27.11
C ARG A 169 3.53 4.90 -26.95
N ASN A 170 3.93 5.68 -25.94
CA ASN A 170 3.31 6.95 -25.58
C ASN A 170 1.79 6.85 -25.32
N GLU A 171 1.34 5.76 -24.68
CA GLU A 171 -0.06 5.47 -24.41
C GLU A 171 -0.37 5.33 -22.91
N PRO A 172 -0.02 6.28 -22.04
CA PRO A 172 -0.19 6.16 -20.58
C PRO A 172 -1.66 6.00 -20.15
N ARG A 173 -2.58 6.51 -20.96
CA ARG A 173 -4.03 6.37 -20.70
C ARG A 173 -4.48 4.91 -20.82
N GLN A 174 -3.94 4.15 -21.74
CA GLN A 174 -4.28 2.74 -21.93
C GLN A 174 -3.77 1.89 -20.78
N LEU A 175 -2.61 2.23 -20.21
CA LEU A 175 -2.12 1.61 -18.97
C LEU A 175 -3.17 1.70 -17.85
N GLY A 176 -3.73 2.90 -17.63
CA GLY A 176 -4.78 3.10 -16.62
C GLY A 176 -6.00 2.19 -16.85
N TRP A 177 -6.46 2.09 -18.10
CA TRP A 177 -7.59 1.21 -18.43
C TRP A 177 -7.29 -0.28 -18.20
N VAL A 178 -6.09 -0.74 -18.54
CA VAL A 178 -5.69 -2.15 -18.32
C VAL A 178 -5.62 -2.46 -16.84
N LEU A 179 -5.03 -1.58 -16.02
CA LEU A 179 -4.95 -1.76 -14.57
C LEU A 179 -6.34 -1.72 -13.91
N MET A 180 -7.24 -0.85 -14.38
CA MET A 180 -8.64 -0.85 -13.93
C MET A 180 -9.35 -2.17 -14.28
N ALA A 181 -9.18 -2.67 -15.51
CA ALA A 181 -9.77 -3.93 -15.94
C ALA A 181 -9.29 -5.12 -15.11
N LEU A 182 -7.99 -5.17 -14.80
CA LEU A 182 -7.41 -6.17 -13.91
C LEU A 182 -8.03 -6.12 -12.50
N SER A 183 -8.15 -4.91 -11.94
CA SER A 183 -8.73 -4.71 -10.61
C SER A 183 -10.21 -5.12 -10.57
N ILE A 184 -10.99 -4.77 -11.61
CA ILE A 184 -12.39 -5.20 -11.74
C ILE A 184 -12.48 -6.72 -11.85
N GLY A 185 -11.60 -7.35 -12.66
CA GLY A 185 -11.52 -8.80 -12.79
C GLY A 185 -11.23 -9.49 -11.47
N GLY A 186 -10.29 -8.95 -10.69
CA GLY A 186 -9.98 -9.43 -9.35
C GLY A 186 -11.17 -9.33 -8.39
N LEU A 187 -11.91 -8.20 -8.43
CA LEU A 187 -13.11 -8.03 -7.62
C LEU A 187 -14.21 -9.04 -7.98
N VAL A 188 -14.48 -9.24 -9.26
CA VAL A 188 -15.45 -10.21 -9.73
C VAL A 188 -15.05 -11.64 -9.32
N GLY A 189 -13.76 -11.98 -9.45
CA GLY A 189 -13.24 -13.27 -9.00
C GLY A 189 -13.34 -13.49 -7.50
N ALA A 190 -13.20 -12.44 -6.69
CA ALA A 190 -13.35 -12.53 -5.23
C ALA A 190 -14.81 -12.70 -4.77
N LEU A 191 -15.79 -12.34 -5.60
CA LEU A 191 -17.22 -12.45 -5.31
C LEU A 191 -17.86 -13.75 -5.84
N SER A 192 -17.12 -14.55 -6.61
CA SER A 192 -17.56 -15.80 -7.21
C SER A 192 -17.17 -17.01 -6.36
#